data_f3562326f78bf8f79b3058c84c50d045
#
_entry.id   f3562326f78bf8f79b3058c84c50d045
#
_cell.length_a   1.000
_cell.length_b   1.000
_cell.length_c   1.000
_cell.angle_alpha   90.00
_cell.angle_beta   90.00
_cell.angle_gamma   90.00
#
_symmetry.space_group_name_H-M   'P 1'
#
loop_
_entity.id
_entity.type
_entity.pdbx_description
1 polymer ?
#
loop_
_entity_poly.entity_id
_entity_poly.type
_entity_poly.pdbx_seq_one_letter_code
_entity_poly.pdbx_strand_id
1 'polypeptide(L)'
;MQKIISIIDGVTRMPDWRMSQPVNFTLCDGENIAVMGPNGGGKSMFVDIITGKHPLLGDAIKYDFAPSKREYISDNIKYVCFKDTYGGDNDSTYYLQQRWNQTEIDPETATVRSRLEDAYNAAGEDTPERRTLQQHIYSLFGLDTMLDKYVILLSSGELRKLVIASSIFSQPRLLIIDNPYIGLDSEAREQLTNLLQTLSTEHGIQIMLVVNRTKDIPNFISHVVEVKDMTVGAKLTR
;
A
#
# COMPACT_ATOMS: atom_id res chain seq x y z
N MET A 1 -14.75 3.14 19.96
CA MET A 1 -14.08 3.24 18.66
C MET A 1 -13.71 1.83 18.23
N GLN A 2 -14.07 1.41 17.02
CA GLN A 2 -13.78 0.07 16.50
C GLN A 2 -12.27 -0.12 16.35
N LYS A 3 -11.75 -1.28 16.79
CA LYS A 3 -10.35 -1.64 16.62
C LYS A 3 -10.20 -2.52 15.38
N ILE A 4 -9.72 -1.96 14.28
CA ILE A 4 -9.55 -2.70 13.03
C ILE A 4 -8.44 -3.74 13.15
N ILE A 5 -7.35 -3.38 13.84
CA ILE A 5 -6.25 -4.30 14.16
C ILE A 5 -5.89 -4.10 15.62
N SER A 6 -5.75 -5.19 16.36
CA SER A 6 -5.30 -5.18 17.76
C SER A 6 -4.26 -6.27 17.95
N ILE A 7 -3.06 -5.89 18.36
CA ILE A 7 -1.94 -6.79 18.70
C ILE A 7 -1.62 -6.58 20.18
N ILE A 8 -1.64 -7.65 20.96
CA ILE A 8 -1.31 -7.63 22.39
C ILE A 8 -0.23 -8.69 22.63
N ASP A 9 0.90 -8.25 23.14
CA ASP A 9 2.09 -9.06 23.42
C ASP A 9 2.47 -10.02 22.29
N GLY A 10 2.39 -9.50 21.07
CA GLY A 10 2.60 -10.26 19.85
C GLY A 10 4.05 -10.69 19.65
N VAL A 11 4.28 -12.01 19.57
CA VAL A 11 5.58 -12.63 19.27
C VAL A 11 5.42 -13.51 18.04
N THR A 12 6.26 -13.34 17.03
CA THR A 12 6.22 -14.15 15.81
C THR A 12 6.57 -15.62 16.09
N ARG A 13 5.93 -16.54 15.34
CA ARG A 13 6.18 -17.99 15.48
C ARG A 13 7.62 -18.36 15.14
N MET A 14 8.18 -17.73 14.10
CA MET A 14 9.53 -18.01 13.62
C MET A 14 10.55 -17.12 14.36
N PRO A 15 11.58 -17.70 14.99
CA PRO A 15 12.57 -16.95 15.75
C PRO A 15 13.30 -15.86 14.94
N ASP A 16 13.62 -16.15 13.67
CA ASP A 16 14.37 -15.25 12.79
C ASP A 16 13.57 -13.97 12.41
N TRP A 17 12.25 -13.99 12.63
CA TRP A 17 11.36 -12.86 12.33
C TRP A 17 10.85 -12.15 13.58
N ARG A 18 11.55 -12.31 14.71
CA ARG A 18 11.13 -11.70 15.97
C ARG A 18 11.55 -10.23 16.05
N MET A 19 10.62 -9.43 16.52
CA MET A 19 10.94 -8.12 17.06
C MET A 19 11.71 -8.27 18.38
N SER A 20 12.51 -7.26 18.75
CA SER A 20 13.30 -7.27 20.01
C SER A 20 12.43 -7.30 21.26
N GLN A 21 11.19 -6.82 21.14
CA GLN A 21 10.18 -6.81 22.21
C GLN A 21 8.86 -7.34 21.65
N PRO A 22 7.97 -7.91 22.49
CA PRO A 22 6.61 -8.25 22.08
C PRO A 22 5.90 -7.01 21.51
N VAL A 23 5.18 -7.21 20.39
CA VAL A 23 4.49 -6.13 19.70
C VAL A 23 3.18 -5.82 20.39
N ASN A 24 2.97 -4.55 20.76
CA ASN A 24 1.70 -4.00 21.23
C ASN A 24 1.27 -2.88 20.29
N PHE A 25 0.15 -3.05 19.58
CA PHE A 25 -0.31 -2.09 18.59
C PHE A 25 -1.84 -2.15 18.43
N THR A 26 -2.46 -0.99 18.26
CA THR A 26 -3.89 -0.92 17.93
C THR A 26 -4.09 0.13 16.83
N LEU A 27 -4.77 -0.26 15.76
CA LEU A 27 -5.30 0.63 14.72
C LEU A 27 -6.82 0.71 14.90
N CYS A 28 -7.33 1.92 15.11
CA CYS A 28 -8.76 2.16 15.22
C CYS A 28 -9.33 2.70 13.90
N ASP A 29 -10.65 2.57 13.73
CA ASP A 29 -11.35 3.12 12.58
C ASP A 29 -11.17 4.64 12.48
N GLY A 30 -10.95 5.15 11.27
CA GLY A 30 -10.70 6.56 10.98
C GLY A 30 -9.28 7.05 11.27
N GLU A 31 -8.38 6.22 11.79
CA GLU A 31 -6.98 6.61 12.02
C GLU A 31 -6.13 6.42 10.75
N ASN A 32 -5.52 7.49 10.26
CA ASN A 32 -4.43 7.41 9.30
C ASN A 32 -3.11 7.46 10.04
N ILE A 33 -2.18 6.55 9.71
CA ILE A 33 -1.00 6.33 10.54
C ILE A 33 0.30 6.36 9.72
N ALA A 34 1.37 6.86 10.31
CA ALA A 34 2.71 6.71 9.76
C ALA A 34 3.53 5.76 10.65
N VAL A 35 4.13 4.76 10.02
CA VAL A 35 5.17 3.90 10.62
C VAL A 35 6.51 4.50 10.21
N MET A 36 7.22 5.09 11.16
CA MET A 36 8.45 5.82 10.93
C MET A 36 9.65 5.13 11.60
N GLY A 37 10.82 5.25 10.99
CA GLY A 37 12.08 4.77 11.58
C GLY A 37 13.19 4.61 10.56
N PRO A 38 14.42 4.34 11.01
CA PRO A 38 15.56 4.16 10.13
C PRO A 38 15.45 2.90 9.26
N ASN A 39 16.23 2.85 8.18
CA ASN A 39 16.41 1.62 7.42
C ASN A 39 16.99 0.52 8.34
N GLY A 40 16.45 -0.70 8.20
CA GLY A 40 16.83 -1.81 9.09
C GLY A 40 16.21 -1.77 10.49
N GLY A 41 15.44 -0.73 10.83
CA GLY A 41 14.80 -0.59 12.15
C GLY A 41 13.66 -1.57 12.45
N GLY A 42 13.20 -2.37 11.48
CA GLY A 42 12.13 -3.37 11.69
C GLY A 42 10.78 -2.99 11.10
N LYS A 43 10.66 -1.86 10.35
CA LYS A 43 9.39 -1.41 9.78
C LYS A 43 8.72 -2.46 8.87
N SER A 44 9.47 -3.06 7.95
CA SER A 44 8.93 -4.09 7.06
C SER A 44 8.50 -5.34 7.84
N MET A 45 9.25 -5.73 8.87
CA MET A 45 8.88 -6.82 9.78
C MET A 45 7.55 -6.51 10.49
N PHE A 46 7.38 -5.30 10.97
CA PHE A 46 6.13 -4.87 11.60
C PHE A 46 4.95 -4.89 10.61
N VAL A 47 5.17 -4.45 9.38
CA VAL A 47 4.16 -4.54 8.31
C VAL A 47 3.84 -6.01 7.97
N ASP A 48 4.83 -6.88 7.88
CA ASP A 48 4.63 -8.32 7.64
C ASP A 48 3.84 -8.99 8.78
N ILE A 49 3.98 -8.53 10.03
CA ILE A 49 3.12 -8.94 11.15
C ILE A 49 1.67 -8.45 10.94
N ILE A 50 1.48 -7.17 10.63
CA ILE A 50 0.14 -6.57 10.42
C ILE A 50 -0.59 -7.24 9.26
N THR A 51 0.10 -7.58 8.19
CA THR A 51 -0.49 -8.23 7.00
C THR A 51 -0.69 -9.74 7.17
N GLY A 52 -0.26 -10.31 8.31
CA GLY A 52 -0.36 -11.74 8.59
C GLY A 52 0.67 -12.61 7.87
N LYS A 53 1.61 -12.01 7.13
CA LYS A 53 2.71 -12.73 6.48
C LYS A 53 3.64 -13.39 7.49
N HIS A 54 3.83 -12.75 8.65
CA HIS A 54 4.53 -13.32 9.79
C HIS A 54 3.54 -13.60 10.93
N PRO A 55 3.03 -14.85 11.03
CA PRO A 55 2.02 -15.19 12.02
C PRO A 55 2.59 -15.12 13.45
N LEU A 56 1.74 -14.67 14.38
CA LEU A 56 2.06 -14.58 15.79
C LEU A 56 1.75 -15.89 16.52
N LEU A 57 2.34 -16.07 17.70
CA LEU A 57 2.01 -17.14 18.63
C LEU A 57 0.64 -16.87 19.27
N GLY A 58 -0.16 -17.92 19.42
CA GLY A 58 -1.51 -17.82 20.01
C GLY A 58 -2.43 -16.88 19.22
N ASP A 59 -3.35 -16.23 19.96
CA ASP A 59 -4.33 -15.28 19.42
C ASP A 59 -3.92 -13.82 19.70
N ALA A 60 -2.62 -13.53 19.59
CA ALA A 60 -2.07 -12.21 19.92
C ALA A 60 -2.51 -11.10 18.96
N ILE A 61 -2.96 -11.44 17.76
CA ILE A 61 -3.50 -10.47 16.78
C ILE A 61 -4.97 -10.74 16.50
N LYS A 62 -5.77 -9.67 16.48
CA LYS A 62 -7.19 -9.70 16.14
C LYS A 62 -7.48 -8.66 15.08
N TYR A 63 -8.36 -9.01 14.14
CA TYR A 63 -8.84 -8.13 13.09
C TYR A 63 -10.36 -7.98 13.19
N ASP A 64 -10.85 -6.76 13.00
CA ASP A 64 -12.26 -6.43 12.84
C ASP A 64 -12.41 -5.50 11.63
N PHE A 65 -12.73 -6.07 10.50
CA PHE A 65 -12.85 -5.32 9.24
C PHE A 65 -14.27 -4.82 8.95
N ALA A 66 -15.21 -4.91 9.91
CA ALA A 66 -16.54 -4.37 9.66
C ALA A 66 -16.48 -2.89 9.17
N PRO A 67 -17.36 -2.48 8.25
CA PRO A 67 -18.50 -3.20 7.68
C PRO A 67 -18.14 -4.16 6.50
N SER A 68 -16.86 -4.36 6.19
CA SER A 68 -16.44 -5.31 5.14
C SER A 68 -16.95 -6.72 5.49
N LYS A 69 -17.55 -7.39 4.51
CA LYS A 69 -17.98 -8.79 4.62
C LYS A 69 -16.91 -9.79 4.22
N ARG A 70 -15.73 -9.29 3.81
CA ARG A 70 -14.61 -10.13 3.38
C ARG A 70 -13.85 -10.61 4.60
N GLU A 71 -13.57 -11.92 4.64
CA GLU A 71 -12.97 -12.57 5.81
C GLU A 71 -11.43 -12.56 5.77
N TYR A 72 -10.84 -12.56 4.56
CA TYR A 72 -9.39 -12.68 4.44
C TYR A 72 -8.69 -11.33 4.68
N ILE A 73 -7.54 -11.39 5.34
CA ILE A 73 -6.67 -10.22 5.59
C ILE A 73 -6.27 -9.59 4.25
N SER A 74 -5.89 -10.41 3.26
CA SER A 74 -5.48 -9.96 1.92
C SER A 74 -6.55 -9.19 1.15
N ASP A 75 -7.82 -9.36 1.49
CA ASP A 75 -8.92 -8.63 0.85
C ASP A 75 -9.16 -7.27 1.50
N ASN A 76 -8.83 -7.16 2.78
CA ASN A 76 -9.07 -5.98 3.60
C ASN A 76 -7.83 -5.10 3.77
N ILE A 77 -6.65 -5.68 3.66
CA ILE A 77 -5.37 -4.95 3.76
C ILE A 77 -4.61 -5.11 2.44
N LYS A 78 -4.29 -3.99 1.79
CA LYS A 78 -3.40 -3.98 0.62
C LYS A 78 -2.07 -3.34 1.00
N TYR A 79 -0.99 -4.00 0.61
CA TYR A 79 0.37 -3.52 0.81
C TYR A 79 1.02 -3.22 -0.52
N VAL A 80 1.46 -1.98 -0.67
CA VAL A 80 2.17 -1.48 -1.85
C VAL A 80 3.54 -1.01 -1.41
N CYS A 81 4.58 -1.55 -2.00
CA CYS A 81 5.96 -1.18 -1.71
C CYS A 81 6.62 -0.57 -2.96
N PHE A 82 7.10 0.65 -2.83
CA PHE A 82 7.92 1.29 -3.85
C PHE A 82 9.39 1.20 -3.45
N LYS A 83 10.10 0.24 -4.07
CA LYS A 83 11.55 0.13 -3.97
C LYS A 83 12.17 0.94 -5.12
N ASP A 84 13.45 1.30 -5.01
CA ASP A 84 14.20 2.00 -6.09
C ASP A 84 14.32 1.17 -7.39
N THR A 85 13.86 -0.07 -7.36
CA THR A 85 13.88 -0.98 -8.50
C THR A 85 12.50 -1.14 -9.10
N TYR A 86 12.40 -0.95 -10.40
CA TYR A 86 11.22 -1.25 -11.20
C TYR A 86 10.95 -2.76 -11.19
N GLY A 87 9.74 -3.17 -10.77
CA GLY A 87 9.28 -4.54 -10.90
C GLY A 87 9.40 -5.39 -9.62
N GLY A 88 8.49 -6.35 -9.43
CA GLY A 88 8.59 -7.43 -8.47
C GLY A 88 9.76 -8.36 -8.82
N ASP A 89 10.13 -9.24 -7.90
CA ASP A 89 11.37 -10.04 -7.94
C ASP A 89 11.64 -10.85 -9.24
N ASN A 90 10.65 -11.04 -10.13
CA ASN A 90 10.82 -11.76 -11.39
C ASN A 90 10.78 -10.85 -12.65
N ASP A 91 10.26 -9.62 -12.58
CA ASP A 91 10.03 -8.78 -13.75
C ASP A 91 11.08 -7.67 -13.94
N SER A 92 11.90 -7.37 -12.93
CA SER A 92 12.79 -6.21 -12.95
C SER A 92 13.83 -6.23 -14.09
N THR A 93 14.38 -7.41 -14.38
CA THR A 93 15.40 -7.57 -15.45
C THR A 93 14.78 -7.47 -16.83
N TYR A 94 13.58 -8.03 -17.01
CA TYR A 94 12.83 -7.99 -18.26
C TYR A 94 12.36 -6.55 -18.57
N TYR A 95 11.81 -5.83 -17.58
CA TYR A 95 11.42 -4.43 -17.74
C TYR A 95 12.60 -3.51 -18.06
N LEU A 96 13.72 -3.68 -17.40
CA LEU A 96 14.93 -2.90 -17.69
C LEU A 96 15.47 -3.18 -19.08
N GLN A 97 15.53 -4.44 -19.51
CA GLN A 97 16.01 -4.80 -20.84
C GLN A 97 15.10 -4.26 -21.95
N GLN A 98 13.79 -4.34 -21.81
CA GLN A 98 12.84 -3.78 -22.79
C GLN A 98 12.89 -2.25 -22.85
N ARG A 99 13.10 -1.57 -21.72
CA ARG A 99 13.24 -0.10 -21.69
C ARG A 99 14.50 0.40 -22.42
N TRP A 100 15.56 -0.40 -22.43
CA TRP A 100 16.80 -0.06 -23.14
C TRP A 100 16.77 -0.45 -24.63
N ASN A 101 15.98 -1.47 -25.00
CA ASN A 101 15.84 -1.96 -26.38
C ASN A 101 14.61 -1.34 -27.07
N GLN A 102 14.46 -0.02 -27.05
CA GLN A 102 13.28 0.73 -27.55
C GLN A 102 12.96 0.57 -29.06
N THR A 103 13.68 -0.26 -29.78
CA THR A 103 13.49 -0.41 -31.24
C THR A 103 12.29 -1.25 -31.64
N GLU A 104 11.83 -2.18 -30.76
CA GLU A 104 10.60 -2.96 -31.01
C GLU A 104 9.99 -3.33 -29.66
N ILE A 105 8.86 -2.69 -29.29
CA ILE A 105 8.06 -3.11 -28.13
C ILE A 105 7.23 -4.31 -28.57
N ASP A 106 7.35 -5.43 -27.86
CA ASP A 106 6.53 -6.61 -28.08
C ASP A 106 5.04 -6.22 -28.02
N PRO A 107 4.23 -6.53 -29.04
CA PRO A 107 2.80 -6.26 -29.04
C PRO A 107 2.04 -6.88 -27.85
N GLU A 108 2.57 -7.94 -27.22
CA GLU A 108 2.01 -8.56 -26.02
C GLU A 108 2.38 -7.83 -24.70
N THR A 109 3.21 -6.76 -24.81
CA THR A 109 3.58 -5.96 -23.63
C THR A 109 2.33 -5.36 -22.98
N ALA A 110 2.19 -5.54 -21.66
CA ALA A 110 1.03 -5.05 -20.92
C ALA A 110 0.87 -3.53 -21.01
N THR A 111 -0.34 -3.10 -21.34
CA THR A 111 -0.75 -1.69 -21.28
C THR A 111 -1.32 -1.36 -19.90
N VAL A 112 -1.45 -0.07 -19.59
CA VAL A 112 -2.14 0.39 -18.37
C VAL A 112 -3.56 -0.17 -18.32
N ARG A 113 -4.28 -0.15 -19.43
CA ARG A 113 -5.63 -0.70 -19.56
C ARG A 113 -5.67 -2.19 -19.18
N SER A 114 -4.81 -3.00 -19.79
CA SER A 114 -4.80 -4.44 -19.50
C SER A 114 -4.53 -4.73 -18.02
N ARG A 115 -3.57 -4.03 -17.40
CA ARG A 115 -3.25 -4.21 -15.97
C ARG A 115 -4.38 -3.78 -15.05
N LEU A 116 -5.10 -2.69 -15.40
CA LEU A 116 -6.25 -2.23 -14.63
C LEU A 116 -7.44 -3.19 -14.75
N GLU A 117 -7.71 -3.71 -15.95
CA GLU A 117 -8.77 -4.71 -16.16
C GLU A 117 -8.44 -6.03 -15.44
N ASP A 118 -7.19 -6.50 -15.48
CA ASP A 118 -6.77 -7.68 -14.73
C ASP A 118 -7.01 -7.49 -13.23
N ALA A 119 -6.59 -6.34 -12.68
CA ALA A 119 -6.79 -6.02 -11.27
C ALA A 119 -8.27 -5.87 -10.91
N TYR A 120 -9.07 -5.28 -11.80
CA TYR A 120 -10.51 -5.15 -11.63
C TYR A 120 -11.21 -6.51 -11.60
N ASN A 121 -10.88 -7.39 -12.54
CA ASN A 121 -11.46 -8.74 -12.64
C ASN A 121 -11.04 -9.61 -11.45
N ALA A 122 -9.79 -9.52 -11.02
CA ALA A 122 -9.28 -10.24 -9.85
C ALA A 122 -9.94 -9.80 -8.54
N ALA A 123 -10.44 -8.57 -8.47
CA ALA A 123 -11.05 -8.02 -7.26
C ALA A 123 -12.51 -8.45 -7.03
N GLY A 124 -13.18 -9.10 -8.00
CA GLY A 124 -14.57 -9.60 -7.87
C GLY A 124 -15.34 -9.57 -9.17
N GLU A 125 -16.64 -9.92 -9.08
CA GLU A 125 -17.55 -9.96 -10.22
C GLU A 125 -17.78 -8.57 -10.83
N ASP A 126 -18.06 -8.52 -12.12
CA ASP A 126 -18.39 -7.29 -12.82
C ASP A 126 -19.83 -6.85 -12.51
N THR A 127 -19.96 -5.72 -11.81
CA THR A 127 -21.26 -5.11 -11.49
C THR A 127 -21.30 -3.64 -11.89
N PRO A 128 -22.50 -3.06 -12.12
CA PRO A 128 -22.63 -1.64 -12.47
C PRO A 128 -21.99 -0.70 -11.45
N GLU A 129 -22.10 -1.03 -10.16
CA GLU A 129 -21.52 -0.23 -9.07
C GLU A 129 -19.98 -0.27 -9.13
N ARG A 130 -19.40 -1.43 -9.41
CA ARG A 130 -17.95 -1.56 -9.55
C ARG A 130 -17.43 -0.88 -10.82
N ARG A 131 -18.20 -0.89 -11.93
CA ARG A 131 -17.86 -0.11 -13.14
C ARG A 131 -17.90 1.39 -12.88
N THR A 132 -18.86 1.86 -12.11
CA THR A 132 -18.90 3.27 -11.67
C THR A 132 -17.69 3.62 -10.82
N LEU A 133 -17.31 2.76 -9.87
CA LEU A 133 -16.11 2.93 -9.08
C LEU A 133 -14.84 2.94 -9.95
N GLN A 134 -14.73 2.04 -10.93
CA GLN A 134 -13.60 2.00 -11.86
C GLN A 134 -13.45 3.32 -12.62
N GLN A 135 -14.54 3.83 -13.18
CA GLN A 135 -14.53 5.12 -13.91
C GLN A 135 -14.14 6.28 -12.99
N HIS A 136 -14.66 6.28 -11.76
CA HIS A 136 -14.30 7.29 -10.79
C HIS A 136 -12.81 7.23 -10.41
N ILE A 137 -12.26 6.04 -10.20
CA ILE A 137 -10.81 5.83 -9.95
C ILE A 137 -10.00 6.31 -11.17
N TYR A 138 -10.42 6.02 -12.39
CA TYR A 138 -9.72 6.48 -13.60
C TYR A 138 -9.63 8.01 -13.63
N SER A 139 -10.75 8.69 -13.40
CA SER A 139 -10.81 10.15 -13.34
C SER A 139 -9.96 10.71 -12.21
N LEU A 140 -10.10 10.17 -10.99
CA LEU A 140 -9.39 10.63 -9.79
C LEU A 140 -7.87 10.55 -9.94
N PHE A 141 -7.37 9.49 -10.58
CA PHE A 141 -5.94 9.26 -10.81
C PHE A 141 -5.43 9.87 -12.13
N GLY A 142 -6.34 10.40 -12.97
CA GLY A 142 -6.02 10.90 -14.31
C GLY A 142 -5.48 9.79 -15.23
N LEU A 143 -6.03 8.57 -15.09
CA LEU A 143 -5.58 7.41 -15.86
C LEU A 143 -6.13 7.39 -17.29
N ASP A 144 -7.22 8.10 -17.56
CA ASP A 144 -7.87 8.11 -18.87
C ASP A 144 -6.92 8.47 -20.02
N THR A 145 -5.97 9.36 -19.76
CA THR A 145 -5.00 9.82 -20.77
C THR A 145 -3.83 8.85 -21.01
N MET A 146 -3.72 7.81 -20.19
CA MET A 146 -2.58 6.89 -20.22
C MET A 146 -2.98 5.42 -20.39
N LEU A 147 -4.25 5.11 -20.58
CA LEU A 147 -4.77 3.73 -20.66
C LEU A 147 -4.05 2.89 -21.74
N ASP A 148 -3.72 3.49 -22.86
CA ASP A 148 -3.09 2.80 -23.99
C ASP A 148 -1.55 2.86 -23.95
N LYS A 149 -0.96 3.51 -22.93
CA LYS A 149 0.49 3.46 -22.71
C LYS A 149 0.92 2.07 -22.25
N TYR A 150 2.07 1.63 -22.72
CA TYR A 150 2.73 0.44 -22.18
C TYR A 150 3.25 0.72 -20.77
N VAL A 151 3.06 -0.24 -19.85
CA VAL A 151 3.47 -0.08 -18.44
C VAL A 151 4.98 0.21 -18.31
N ILE A 152 5.79 -0.38 -19.18
CA ILE A 152 7.25 -0.16 -19.21
C ILE A 152 7.66 1.29 -19.54
N LEU A 153 6.78 2.07 -20.17
CA LEU A 153 7.03 3.47 -20.54
C LEU A 153 6.53 4.49 -19.50
N LEU A 154 5.94 4.02 -18.40
CA LEU A 154 5.43 4.91 -17.37
C LEU A 154 6.56 5.60 -16.60
N SER A 155 6.35 6.87 -16.28
CA SER A 155 7.16 7.57 -15.29
C SER A 155 6.94 6.97 -13.89
N SER A 156 7.85 7.26 -12.97
CA SER A 156 7.70 6.79 -11.59
C SER A 156 6.39 7.23 -10.93
N GLY A 157 5.91 8.44 -11.24
CA GLY A 157 4.63 8.95 -10.75
C GLY A 157 3.44 8.22 -11.36
N GLU A 158 3.45 8.01 -12.69
CA GLU A 158 2.40 7.27 -13.41
C GLU A 158 2.31 5.81 -12.94
N LEU A 159 3.47 5.16 -12.75
CA LEU A 159 3.51 3.79 -12.24
C LEU A 159 2.89 3.70 -10.83
N ARG A 160 3.16 4.68 -9.94
CA ARG A 160 2.53 4.70 -8.60
C ARG A 160 1.03 4.86 -8.69
N LYS A 161 0.54 5.76 -9.54
CA LYS A 161 -0.89 5.92 -9.78
C LYS A 161 -1.52 4.61 -10.22
N LEU A 162 -0.92 3.91 -11.18
CA LEU A 162 -1.37 2.61 -11.67
C LEU A 162 -1.45 1.57 -10.54
N VAL A 163 -0.37 1.41 -9.78
CA VAL A 163 -0.28 0.39 -8.72
C VAL A 163 -1.27 0.67 -7.59
N ILE A 164 -1.41 1.93 -7.17
CA ILE A 164 -2.38 2.31 -6.13
C ILE A 164 -3.80 2.10 -6.65
N ALA A 165 -4.13 2.57 -7.86
CA ALA A 165 -5.45 2.40 -8.47
C ALA A 165 -5.83 0.91 -8.56
N SER A 166 -4.93 0.05 -9.02
CA SER A 166 -5.14 -1.40 -9.06
C SER A 166 -5.45 -1.98 -7.67
N SER A 167 -4.78 -1.48 -6.63
CA SER A 167 -4.97 -1.96 -5.25
C SER A 167 -6.33 -1.56 -4.68
N ILE A 168 -6.92 -0.46 -5.15
CA ILE A 168 -8.18 0.09 -4.62
C ILE A 168 -9.41 -0.64 -5.17
N PHE A 169 -9.34 -1.29 -6.33
CA PHE A 169 -10.48 -2.03 -6.89
C PHE A 169 -11.06 -3.09 -5.95
N SER A 170 -10.24 -3.61 -5.04
CA SER A 170 -10.70 -4.50 -3.96
C SER A 170 -11.36 -3.76 -2.80
N GLN A 171 -11.43 -2.42 -2.79
CA GLN A 171 -11.97 -1.60 -1.71
C GLN A 171 -11.44 -2.02 -0.33
N PRO A 172 -10.11 -1.97 -0.12
CA PRO A 172 -9.52 -2.41 1.14
C PRO A 172 -9.92 -1.47 2.29
N ARG A 173 -9.97 -2.00 3.52
CA ARG A 173 -10.12 -1.19 4.73
C ARG A 173 -8.85 -0.42 5.06
N LEU A 174 -7.70 -1.01 4.74
CA LEU A 174 -6.38 -0.44 5.00
C LEU A 174 -5.49 -0.57 3.76
N LEU A 175 -4.94 0.55 3.31
CA LEU A 175 -3.91 0.62 2.28
C LEU A 175 -2.59 1.00 2.95
N ILE A 176 -1.64 0.08 2.95
CA ILE A 176 -0.28 0.28 3.45
C ILE A 176 0.62 0.63 2.27
N ILE A 177 1.33 1.75 2.35
CA ILE A 177 2.23 2.20 1.28
C ILE A 177 3.63 2.41 1.85
N ASP A 178 4.57 1.61 1.39
CA ASP A 178 5.97 1.68 1.80
C ASP A 178 6.77 2.56 0.83
N ASN A 179 7.46 3.54 1.39
CA ASN A 179 8.27 4.52 0.66
C ASN A 179 7.50 5.26 -0.46
N PRO A 180 6.32 5.87 -0.17
CA PRO A 180 5.45 6.46 -1.20
C PRO A 180 6.15 7.53 -2.06
N TYR A 181 7.13 8.23 -1.51
CA TYR A 181 7.72 9.43 -2.12
C TYR A 181 9.11 9.24 -2.73
N ILE A 182 9.64 8.03 -2.72
CA ILE A 182 10.98 7.77 -3.25
C ILE A 182 11.04 8.06 -4.75
N GLY A 183 12.03 8.84 -5.21
CA GLY A 183 12.18 9.19 -6.63
C GLY A 183 11.10 10.10 -7.21
N LEU A 184 10.26 10.73 -6.38
CA LEU A 184 9.31 11.76 -6.80
C LEU A 184 9.88 13.16 -6.57
N ASP A 185 9.67 14.06 -7.55
CA ASP A 185 9.86 15.49 -7.36
C ASP A 185 8.78 16.08 -6.42
N SER A 186 8.86 17.38 -6.16
CA SER A 186 7.95 18.05 -5.23
C SER A 186 6.51 18.09 -5.71
N GLU A 187 6.29 18.25 -7.01
CA GLU A 187 4.95 18.33 -7.60
C GLU A 187 4.27 16.96 -7.58
N ALA A 188 4.94 15.91 -8.05
CA ALA A 188 4.40 14.55 -8.02
C ALA A 188 4.15 14.06 -6.58
N ARG A 189 4.97 14.50 -5.61
CA ARG A 189 4.77 14.21 -4.18
C ARG A 189 3.49 14.88 -3.66
N GLU A 190 3.25 16.13 -4.00
CA GLU A 190 2.04 16.86 -3.61
C GLU A 190 0.79 16.22 -4.21
N GLN A 191 0.83 15.93 -5.52
CA GLN A 191 -0.27 15.25 -6.20
C GLN A 191 -0.60 13.90 -5.55
N LEU A 192 0.42 13.08 -5.23
CA LEU A 192 0.21 11.81 -4.56
C LEU A 192 -0.37 12.00 -3.15
N THR A 193 0.12 12.99 -2.41
CA THR A 193 -0.39 13.29 -1.07
C THR A 193 -1.86 13.67 -1.10
N ASN A 194 -2.27 14.56 -2.01
CA ASN A 194 -3.66 14.98 -2.18
C ASN A 194 -4.55 13.80 -2.56
N LEU A 195 -4.07 12.95 -3.45
CA LEU A 195 -4.76 11.72 -3.85
C LEU A 195 -5.01 10.79 -2.66
N LEU A 196 -3.98 10.51 -1.85
CA LEU A 196 -4.11 9.65 -0.66
C LEU A 196 -5.06 10.26 0.39
N GLN A 197 -5.04 11.57 0.54
CA GLN A 197 -5.98 12.29 1.40
C GLN A 197 -7.41 12.11 0.91
N THR A 198 -7.69 12.29 -0.38
CA THR A 198 -9.00 12.07 -1.00
C THR A 198 -9.49 10.64 -0.79
N LEU A 199 -8.62 9.64 -1.00
CA LEU A 199 -8.97 8.24 -0.73
C LEU A 199 -9.40 8.01 0.72
N SER A 200 -8.75 8.67 1.66
CA SER A 200 -9.09 8.54 3.06
C SER A 200 -10.40 9.27 3.42
N THR A 201 -10.58 10.50 2.95
CA THR A 201 -11.71 11.35 3.35
C THR A 201 -13.01 11.01 2.62
N GLU A 202 -12.94 10.66 1.34
CA GLU A 202 -14.11 10.46 0.49
C GLU A 202 -14.45 8.98 0.27
N HIS A 203 -13.44 8.10 0.30
CA HIS A 203 -13.63 6.67 0.07
C HIS A 203 -13.50 5.81 1.33
N GLY A 204 -13.19 6.41 2.48
CA GLY A 204 -13.09 5.72 3.76
C GLY A 204 -11.97 4.67 3.82
N ILE A 205 -10.97 4.76 2.94
CA ILE A 205 -9.81 3.87 2.94
C ILE A 205 -8.79 4.41 3.93
N GLN A 206 -8.50 3.67 5.00
CA GLN A 206 -7.45 4.08 5.93
C GLN A 206 -6.08 3.95 5.29
N ILE A 207 -5.22 4.91 5.57
CA ILE A 207 -3.87 4.96 5.00
C ILE A 207 -2.83 4.71 6.09
N MET A 208 -1.94 3.76 5.82
CA MET A 208 -0.71 3.57 6.60
C MET A 208 0.50 3.84 5.71
N LEU A 209 1.27 4.86 6.04
CA LEU A 209 2.51 5.18 5.33
C LEU A 209 3.70 4.63 6.08
N VAL A 210 4.59 3.95 5.39
CA VAL A 210 5.88 3.52 5.94
C VAL A 210 6.96 4.46 5.40
N VAL A 211 7.56 5.23 6.27
CA VAL A 211 8.51 6.31 5.89
C VAL A 211 9.78 6.29 6.74
N ASN A 212 10.82 6.93 6.23
CA ASN A 212 12.11 6.98 6.93
C ASN A 212 12.32 8.29 7.70
N ARG A 213 11.57 9.36 7.36
CA ARG A 213 11.81 10.71 7.89
C ARG A 213 10.50 11.40 8.21
N THR A 214 10.49 12.18 9.28
CA THR A 214 9.34 12.95 9.74
C THR A 214 8.79 13.91 8.67
N LYS A 215 9.67 14.51 7.86
CA LYS A 215 9.27 15.42 6.77
C LYS A 215 8.47 14.74 5.65
N ASP A 216 8.49 13.42 5.61
CA ASP A 216 7.75 12.62 4.63
C ASP A 216 6.35 12.22 5.15
N ILE A 217 5.92 12.74 6.31
CA ILE A 217 4.61 12.46 6.90
C ILE A 217 3.65 13.63 6.56
N PRO A 218 2.62 13.39 5.72
CA PRO A 218 1.62 14.39 5.37
C PRO A 218 0.75 14.83 6.54
N ASN A 219 0.10 15.99 6.40
CA ASN A 219 -0.74 16.55 7.46
C ASN A 219 -2.01 15.76 7.76
N PHE A 220 -2.55 15.00 6.79
CA PHE A 220 -3.74 14.17 6.99
C PHE A 220 -3.46 12.91 7.85
N ILE A 221 -2.21 12.57 8.10
CA ILE A 221 -1.83 11.48 9.01
C ILE A 221 -2.07 11.91 10.45
N SER A 222 -2.94 11.20 11.14
CA SER A 222 -3.39 11.51 12.50
C SER A 222 -2.50 10.94 13.60
N HIS A 223 -1.79 9.84 13.32
CA HIS A 223 -0.98 9.13 14.31
C HIS A 223 0.38 8.70 13.74
N VAL A 224 1.35 8.54 14.63
CA VAL A 224 2.69 8.06 14.28
C VAL A 224 3.10 6.94 15.22
N VAL A 225 3.74 5.92 14.67
CA VAL A 225 4.42 4.86 15.40
C VAL A 225 5.88 4.84 14.96
N GLU A 226 6.80 4.98 15.91
CA GLU A 226 8.21 4.80 15.64
C GLU A 226 8.59 3.32 15.74
N VAL A 227 9.31 2.83 14.72
CA VAL A 227 9.87 1.47 14.72
C VAL A 227 11.37 1.57 14.56
N LYS A 228 12.09 1.23 15.63
CA LYS A 228 13.55 1.35 15.71
C LYS A 228 14.14 0.18 16.51
N ASP A 229 15.32 -0.26 16.13
CA ASP A 229 16.04 -1.35 16.78
C ASP A 229 15.17 -2.60 16.98
N MET A 230 14.40 -2.94 15.95
CA MET A 230 13.42 -4.05 15.96
C MET A 230 12.39 -3.94 17.09
N THR A 231 12.02 -2.73 17.49
CA THR A 231 11.02 -2.46 18.53
C THR A 231 9.96 -1.51 17.98
N VAL A 232 8.68 -1.85 18.24
CA VAL A 232 7.54 -1.01 17.91
C VAL A 232 7.24 -0.10 19.10
N GLY A 233 7.37 1.20 18.91
CA GLY A 233 7.07 2.21 19.93
C GLY A 233 5.57 2.44 20.15
N ALA A 234 5.26 3.30 21.10
CA ALA A 234 3.87 3.70 21.36
C ALA A 234 3.29 4.48 20.16
N LYS A 235 2.00 4.28 19.89
CA LYS A 235 1.25 5.10 18.93
C LYS A 235 1.00 6.48 19.55
N LEU A 236 1.46 7.52 18.88
CA LEU A 236 1.33 8.92 19.29
C LEU A 236 0.38 9.66 18.35
N THR A 237 -0.51 10.48 18.90
CA THR A 237 -1.34 11.42 18.14
C THR A 237 -0.46 12.57 17.63
N ARG A 238 -0.71 13.03 16.42
CA ARG A 238 0.03 14.10 15.77
C ARG A 238 -0.75 15.42 15.79
#